data_cb218c854d36d4ebef152b2f657ebf69
#
_entry.id   cb218c854d36d4ebef152b2f657ebf69
#
_cell.length_a   1.000
_cell.length_b   1.000
_cell.length_c   1.000
_cell.angle_alpha   90.00
_cell.angle_beta   90.00
_cell.angle_gamma   90.00
#
_symmetry.space_group_name_H-M   'P 1'
#
loop_
_entity.id
_entity.type
_entity.pdbx_description
1 polymer ?
#
loop_
_entity_poly.entity_id
_entity_poly.type
_entity_poly.pdbx_seq_one_letter_code
_entity_poly.pdbx_strand_id
1 'polypeptide(L)'
;WSNDGKRIYLIAPTQGTEQLFVVDVYSKNTTPIQLTQGVFDVNSIVGQAGDQLVVIRTDMNHAAELYTINLKEKKKEYLSLTQLSHFNDEQYKQIAQCPIKERIIKTTDGKDMHAWVIYPPDFDPNKKYPTLLYCQGGPQSIVSQFYSFRWNFQLMASQGYIVIAPNRRGLPGFGVEWNAQISGDWGGQPMRDYLSAIDDIAKEPYVDKDRLGAVGASYGGYSIYYLAGIHQKRFKTFIAHCGVFNLESMYGTTEELFFNNNEIGGAYWEERNAVAQKSYKEFNPIKKINNWDTPILIIHGGKDYRVPEEQGFQAFTAAQLKGIRSELLYFPDENHWVLQPQNGLLWQRTFFKWLKETL
;
A
#
# COMPACT_ATOMS: atom_id res chain seq x y z
N TRP A 1 -18.26 -21.38 -5.50
CA TRP A 1 -18.46 -22.72 -6.04
C TRP A 1 -18.88 -22.67 -7.50
N SER A 2 -18.41 -23.64 -8.32
CA SER A 2 -18.98 -23.86 -9.64
C SER A 2 -20.42 -24.37 -9.54
N ASN A 3 -21.23 -24.16 -10.60
CA ASN A 3 -22.64 -24.58 -10.62
C ASN A 3 -22.83 -26.10 -10.43
N ASP A 4 -21.86 -26.91 -10.82
CA ASP A 4 -21.87 -28.37 -10.64
C ASP A 4 -21.32 -28.85 -9.28
N GLY A 5 -20.88 -27.91 -8.42
CA GLY A 5 -20.35 -28.20 -7.09
C GLY A 5 -18.99 -28.91 -7.06
N LYS A 6 -18.27 -28.97 -8.21
CA LYS A 6 -17.01 -29.70 -8.32
C LYS A 6 -15.76 -28.84 -8.14
N ARG A 7 -15.89 -27.52 -8.28
CA ARG A 7 -14.77 -26.59 -8.25
C ARG A 7 -15.04 -25.41 -7.33
N ILE A 8 -13.96 -24.87 -6.78
CA ILE A 8 -13.96 -23.59 -6.06
C ILE A 8 -13.14 -22.60 -6.88
N TYR A 9 -13.73 -21.47 -7.23
CA TYR A 9 -13.01 -20.32 -7.75
C TYR A 9 -12.56 -19.42 -6.60
N LEU A 10 -11.34 -18.95 -6.64
CA LEU A 10 -10.77 -18.06 -5.63
C LEU A 10 -9.89 -17.00 -6.27
N ILE A 11 -9.74 -15.88 -5.60
CA ILE A 11 -8.82 -14.82 -5.97
C ILE A 11 -7.65 -14.89 -5.01
N ALA A 12 -6.43 -14.78 -5.54
CA ALA A 12 -5.23 -14.79 -4.72
C ALA A 12 -4.19 -13.81 -5.26
N PRO A 13 -3.42 -13.18 -4.35
CA PRO A 13 -2.31 -12.31 -4.72
C PRO A 13 -1.18 -13.14 -5.37
N THR A 14 -0.66 -12.63 -6.48
CA THR A 14 0.49 -13.22 -7.17
C THR A 14 1.29 -12.16 -7.91
N GLN A 15 2.57 -12.04 -7.58
CA GLN A 15 3.56 -11.19 -8.27
C GLN A 15 3.07 -9.76 -8.57
N GLY A 16 2.52 -9.07 -7.57
CA GLY A 16 2.07 -7.68 -7.72
C GLY A 16 0.68 -7.51 -8.33
N THR A 17 -0.11 -8.56 -8.46
CA THR A 17 -1.49 -8.54 -8.95
C THR A 17 -2.39 -9.47 -8.13
N GLU A 18 -3.71 -9.36 -8.29
CA GLU A 18 -4.69 -10.31 -7.78
C GLU A 18 -5.34 -11.06 -8.95
N GLN A 19 -5.15 -12.38 -9.00
CA GLN A 19 -5.58 -13.20 -10.13
C GLN A 19 -6.59 -14.26 -9.70
N LEU A 20 -7.35 -14.74 -10.69
CA LEU A 20 -8.34 -15.80 -10.50
C LEU A 20 -7.68 -17.18 -10.58
N PHE A 21 -8.04 -18.03 -9.64
CA PHE A 21 -7.62 -19.44 -9.56
C PHE A 21 -8.82 -20.36 -9.44
N VAL A 22 -8.60 -21.64 -9.72
CA VAL A 22 -9.58 -22.70 -9.53
C VAL A 22 -8.97 -23.91 -8.84
N VAL A 23 -9.75 -24.54 -7.95
CA VAL A 23 -9.42 -25.82 -7.32
C VAL A 23 -10.51 -26.83 -7.64
N ASP A 24 -10.14 -28.03 -8.09
CA ASP A 24 -11.06 -29.16 -8.20
C ASP A 24 -11.09 -29.91 -6.86
N VAL A 25 -12.25 -29.90 -6.20
CA VAL A 25 -12.40 -30.44 -4.84
C VAL A 25 -12.43 -31.98 -4.80
N TYR A 26 -12.63 -32.64 -5.92
CA TYR A 26 -12.62 -34.10 -6.04
C TYR A 26 -11.31 -34.65 -6.62
N SER A 27 -10.40 -33.77 -7.02
CA SER A 27 -9.07 -34.17 -7.45
C SER A 27 -8.21 -34.62 -6.28
N LYS A 28 -7.35 -35.62 -6.51
CA LYS A 28 -6.29 -35.97 -5.53
C LYS A 28 -5.26 -34.85 -5.40
N ASN A 29 -5.09 -34.03 -6.44
CA ASN A 29 -4.27 -32.83 -6.42
C ASN A 29 -5.17 -31.62 -6.24
N THR A 30 -5.09 -30.98 -5.07
CA THR A 30 -5.84 -29.78 -4.71
C THR A 30 -5.03 -28.49 -4.91
N THR A 31 -3.93 -28.53 -5.67
CA THR A 31 -3.15 -27.34 -5.99
C THR A 31 -3.99 -26.38 -6.85
N PRO A 32 -4.15 -25.12 -6.44
CA PRO A 32 -4.87 -24.12 -7.24
C PRO A 32 -4.23 -23.93 -8.62
N ILE A 33 -5.05 -23.90 -9.66
CA ILE A 33 -4.63 -23.62 -11.03
C ILE A 33 -5.00 -22.17 -11.34
N GLN A 34 -4.01 -21.38 -11.75
CA GLN A 34 -4.24 -19.98 -12.15
C GLN A 34 -5.02 -19.93 -13.47
N LEU A 35 -6.10 -19.15 -13.50
CA LEU A 35 -6.97 -19.00 -14.68
C LEU A 35 -6.73 -17.70 -15.45
N THR A 36 -6.28 -16.63 -14.78
CA THR A 36 -6.04 -15.33 -15.41
C THR A 36 -4.63 -14.85 -15.14
N GLN A 37 -4.07 -14.05 -16.07
CA GLN A 37 -2.79 -13.37 -15.93
C GLN A 37 -2.82 -12.05 -16.68
N GLY A 38 -2.21 -11.01 -16.12
CA GLY A 38 -2.07 -9.69 -16.74
C GLY A 38 -1.80 -8.60 -15.71
N VAL A 39 -1.58 -7.38 -16.20
CA VAL A 39 -1.36 -6.19 -15.37
C VAL A 39 -2.73 -5.61 -14.98
N PHE A 40 -3.46 -6.34 -14.15
CA PHE A 40 -4.78 -6.00 -13.63
C PHE A 40 -5.08 -6.86 -12.39
N ASP A 41 -6.08 -6.44 -11.61
CA ASP A 41 -6.63 -7.23 -10.51
C ASP A 41 -8.02 -7.76 -10.86
N VAL A 42 -8.27 -9.02 -10.51
CA VAL A 42 -9.63 -9.54 -10.34
C VAL A 42 -10.02 -9.28 -8.89
N ASN A 43 -10.97 -8.35 -8.67
CA ASN A 43 -11.32 -7.90 -7.31
C ASN A 43 -12.39 -8.77 -6.66
N SER A 44 -13.32 -9.30 -7.44
CA SER A 44 -14.36 -10.19 -6.93
C SER A 44 -14.95 -11.10 -8.00
N ILE A 45 -15.52 -12.20 -7.57
CA ILE A 45 -16.29 -13.14 -8.37
C ILE A 45 -17.76 -12.82 -8.11
N VAL A 46 -18.46 -12.31 -9.13
CA VAL A 46 -19.90 -11.96 -9.02
C VAL A 46 -20.74 -13.23 -9.08
N GLY A 47 -20.42 -14.17 -9.98
CA GLY A 47 -21.12 -15.43 -10.10
C GLY A 47 -20.85 -16.15 -11.42
N GLN A 48 -21.42 -17.35 -11.55
CA GLN A 48 -21.35 -18.15 -12.76
C GLN A 48 -22.72 -18.19 -13.48
N ALA A 49 -22.75 -17.82 -14.75
CA ALA A 49 -23.91 -17.90 -15.64
C ALA A 49 -23.62 -18.89 -16.80
N GLY A 50 -24.09 -20.12 -16.67
CA GLY A 50 -23.74 -21.20 -17.59
C GLY A 50 -22.23 -21.45 -17.63
N ASP A 51 -21.62 -21.25 -18.81
CA ASP A 51 -20.18 -21.40 -19.02
C ASP A 51 -19.40 -20.09 -18.86
N GLN A 52 -20.05 -19.00 -18.46
CA GLN A 52 -19.42 -17.72 -18.21
C GLN A 52 -19.26 -17.49 -16.71
N LEU A 53 -18.07 -17.11 -16.28
CA LEU A 53 -17.82 -16.55 -14.95
C LEU A 53 -17.81 -15.03 -15.07
N VAL A 54 -18.61 -14.35 -14.24
CA VAL A 54 -18.64 -12.89 -14.17
C VAL A 54 -17.77 -12.44 -13.02
N VAL A 55 -16.85 -11.53 -13.29
CA VAL A 55 -15.91 -10.98 -12.32
C VAL A 55 -15.88 -9.46 -12.37
N ILE A 56 -15.40 -8.83 -11.31
CA ILE A 56 -15.02 -7.43 -11.29
C ILE A 56 -13.52 -7.35 -11.50
N ARG A 57 -13.09 -6.45 -12.40
CA ARG A 57 -11.68 -6.17 -12.68
C ARG A 57 -11.38 -4.69 -12.51
N THR A 58 -10.18 -4.39 -11.99
CA THR A 58 -9.57 -3.05 -11.99
C THR A 58 -8.14 -3.11 -12.50
N ASP A 59 -7.56 -1.95 -12.78
CA ASP A 59 -6.13 -1.72 -12.79
C ASP A 59 -5.83 -0.32 -12.24
N MET A 60 -4.56 0.04 -12.05
CA MET A 60 -4.19 1.33 -11.43
C MET A 60 -4.70 2.56 -12.22
N ASN A 61 -5.03 2.40 -13.50
CA ASN A 61 -5.56 3.45 -14.36
C ASN A 61 -7.10 3.41 -14.51
N HIS A 62 -7.74 2.29 -14.17
CA HIS A 62 -9.17 2.08 -14.42
C HIS A 62 -9.89 1.55 -13.17
N ALA A 63 -10.98 2.24 -12.81
CA ALA A 63 -11.91 1.80 -11.77
C ALA A 63 -12.63 0.49 -12.17
N ALA A 64 -13.34 -0.08 -11.20
CA ALA A 64 -14.01 -1.37 -11.33
C ALA A 64 -15.03 -1.40 -12.48
N GLU A 65 -14.90 -2.43 -13.35
CA GLU A 65 -15.84 -2.79 -14.40
C GLU A 65 -16.13 -4.28 -14.36
N LEU A 66 -17.27 -4.69 -14.91
CA LEU A 66 -17.66 -6.09 -15.05
C LEU A 66 -16.99 -6.71 -16.26
N TYR A 67 -16.51 -7.93 -16.10
CA TYR A 67 -15.92 -8.76 -17.17
C TYR A 67 -16.49 -10.16 -17.13
N THR A 68 -16.50 -10.83 -18.28
CA THR A 68 -16.81 -12.25 -18.40
C THR A 68 -15.57 -13.05 -18.76
N ILE A 69 -15.53 -14.29 -18.28
CA ILE A 69 -14.49 -15.29 -18.56
C ILE A 69 -15.20 -16.55 -19.07
N ASN A 70 -14.88 -17.01 -20.27
CA ASN A 70 -15.45 -18.22 -20.82
C ASN A 70 -14.68 -19.44 -20.28
N LEU A 71 -15.31 -20.21 -19.39
CA LEU A 71 -14.74 -21.39 -18.74
C LEU A 71 -14.50 -22.58 -19.71
N LYS A 72 -15.07 -22.55 -20.91
CA LYS A 72 -14.86 -23.54 -21.99
C LYS A 72 -13.82 -23.11 -23.01
N GLU A 73 -13.18 -21.97 -22.86
CA GLU A 73 -12.12 -21.52 -23.76
C GLU A 73 -11.00 -22.57 -23.81
N LYS A 74 -10.76 -23.14 -25.02
CA LYS A 74 -9.79 -24.22 -25.21
C LYS A 74 -8.42 -23.64 -25.59
N LYS A 75 -7.34 -24.25 -25.05
CA LYS A 75 -5.95 -24.10 -25.53
C LYS A 75 -5.24 -22.75 -25.24
N LYS A 76 -5.67 -21.97 -24.29
CA LYS A 76 -4.82 -20.89 -23.78
C LYS A 76 -4.25 -21.28 -22.42
N GLU A 77 -3.06 -20.85 -22.14
CA GLU A 77 -2.44 -20.99 -20.82
C GLU A 77 -3.31 -20.29 -19.77
N TYR A 78 -3.83 -19.11 -20.13
CA TYR A 78 -4.77 -18.33 -19.30
C TYR A 78 -6.02 -17.96 -20.07
N LEU A 79 -7.15 -17.85 -19.38
CA LEU A 79 -8.44 -17.49 -19.95
C LEU A 79 -8.51 -15.98 -20.24
N SER A 80 -9.20 -15.62 -21.32
CA SER A 80 -9.39 -14.22 -21.70
C SER A 80 -10.55 -13.58 -20.94
N LEU A 81 -10.39 -12.29 -20.62
CA LEU A 81 -11.46 -11.47 -20.06
C LEU A 81 -12.09 -10.63 -21.17
N THR A 82 -13.42 -10.62 -21.21
CA THR A 82 -14.20 -9.75 -22.10
C THR A 82 -14.97 -8.75 -21.28
N GLN A 83 -14.78 -7.46 -21.53
CA GLN A 83 -15.48 -6.39 -20.81
C GLN A 83 -16.98 -6.47 -21.09
N LEU A 84 -17.77 -6.35 -20.02
CA LEU A 84 -19.24 -6.41 -20.06
C LEU A 84 -19.88 -5.06 -19.75
N SER A 85 -19.31 -4.28 -18.84
CA SER A 85 -19.79 -2.93 -18.50
C SER A 85 -18.81 -1.87 -18.99
N HIS A 86 -19.32 -0.66 -19.25
CA HIS A 86 -18.60 0.46 -19.86
C HIS A 86 -18.93 1.79 -19.16
N PHE A 87 -19.02 1.76 -17.81
CA PHE A 87 -19.50 2.91 -17.02
C PHE A 87 -18.58 4.12 -17.12
N ASN A 88 -17.27 3.91 -17.29
CA ASN A 88 -16.27 4.96 -17.22
C ASN A 88 -15.56 5.23 -18.56
N ASP A 89 -15.90 4.54 -19.65
CA ASP A 89 -15.20 4.63 -20.94
C ASP A 89 -15.11 6.08 -21.47
N GLU A 90 -16.21 6.84 -21.37
CA GLU A 90 -16.24 8.22 -21.86
C GLU A 90 -15.37 9.17 -21.02
N GLN A 91 -15.26 8.91 -19.72
CA GLN A 91 -14.36 9.66 -18.84
C GLN A 91 -12.90 9.34 -19.14
N TYR A 92 -12.55 8.06 -19.33
CA TYR A 92 -11.17 7.65 -19.63
C TYR A 92 -10.66 8.14 -20.98
N LYS A 93 -11.54 8.37 -21.97
CA LYS A 93 -11.14 9.02 -23.25
C LYS A 93 -10.62 10.45 -23.06
N GLN A 94 -10.97 11.10 -21.94
CA GLN A 94 -10.59 12.49 -21.64
C GLN A 94 -9.42 12.58 -20.64
N ILE A 95 -8.97 11.46 -20.09
CA ILE A 95 -7.93 11.39 -19.07
C ILE A 95 -6.68 10.74 -19.68
N ALA A 96 -5.56 11.44 -19.60
CA ALA A 96 -4.27 10.88 -19.98
C ALA A 96 -3.85 9.80 -18.95
N GLN A 97 -3.53 8.61 -19.45
CA GLN A 97 -3.11 7.50 -18.60
C GLN A 97 -1.63 7.59 -18.24
N CYS A 98 -1.30 7.20 -17.01
CA CYS A 98 0.06 7.15 -16.53
C CYS A 98 0.74 5.83 -16.91
N PRO A 99 1.93 5.83 -17.49
CA PRO A 99 2.71 4.61 -17.70
C PRO A 99 3.04 3.92 -16.38
N ILE A 100 2.81 2.61 -16.31
CA ILE A 100 3.09 1.78 -15.13
C ILE A 100 4.09 0.72 -15.55
N LYS A 101 5.18 0.54 -14.78
CA LYS A 101 6.21 -0.46 -15.05
C LYS A 101 6.57 -1.24 -13.79
N GLU A 102 6.87 -2.50 -13.97
CA GLU A 102 7.51 -3.31 -12.94
C GLU A 102 8.98 -2.92 -12.77
N ARG A 103 9.47 -3.03 -11.54
CA ARG A 103 10.88 -2.89 -11.21
C ARG A 103 11.28 -3.94 -10.18
N ILE A 104 12.39 -4.62 -10.42
CA ILE A 104 12.97 -5.56 -9.46
C ILE A 104 14.15 -4.88 -8.77
N ILE A 105 14.13 -4.86 -7.45
CA ILE A 105 15.06 -4.12 -6.61
C ILE A 105 15.80 -5.10 -5.71
N LYS A 106 17.12 -5.00 -5.64
CA LYS A 106 17.90 -5.76 -4.67
C LYS A 106 17.78 -5.15 -3.28
N THR A 107 17.33 -5.96 -2.34
CA THR A 107 17.23 -5.60 -0.92
C THR A 107 18.60 -5.70 -0.24
N THR A 108 18.72 -5.14 0.98
CA THR A 108 19.99 -5.15 1.74
C THR A 108 20.50 -6.54 2.10
N ASP A 109 19.65 -7.56 2.10
CA ASP A 109 20.00 -8.97 2.30
C ASP A 109 20.06 -9.77 0.98
N GLY A 110 20.10 -9.08 -0.18
CA GLY A 110 20.34 -9.65 -1.50
C GLY A 110 19.14 -10.32 -2.17
N LYS A 111 17.93 -10.22 -1.58
CA LYS A 111 16.71 -10.76 -2.20
C LYS A 111 16.17 -9.81 -3.28
N ASP A 112 15.38 -10.36 -4.20
CA ASP A 112 14.67 -9.58 -5.22
C ASP A 112 13.32 -9.12 -4.69
N MET A 113 13.09 -7.82 -4.71
CA MET A 113 11.85 -7.17 -4.31
C MET A 113 11.16 -6.56 -5.53
N HIS A 114 9.93 -6.97 -5.76
CA HIS A 114 9.08 -6.39 -6.79
C HIS A 114 8.59 -5.00 -6.36
N ALA A 115 8.49 -4.06 -7.31
CA ALA A 115 7.87 -2.74 -7.12
C ALA A 115 7.12 -2.32 -8.39
N TRP A 116 6.02 -1.60 -8.21
CA TRP A 116 5.40 -0.82 -9.28
C TRP A 116 6.01 0.58 -9.32
N VAL A 117 6.29 1.08 -10.52
CA VAL A 117 6.69 2.47 -10.76
C VAL A 117 5.68 3.12 -11.70
N ILE A 118 5.07 4.20 -11.24
CA ILE A 118 4.05 4.95 -11.96
C ILE A 118 4.66 6.28 -12.36
N TYR A 119 4.63 6.58 -13.66
CA TYR A 119 5.22 7.77 -14.25
C TYR A 119 4.15 8.80 -14.62
N PRO A 120 4.48 10.09 -14.66
CA PRO A 120 3.60 11.13 -15.23
C PRO A 120 3.11 10.76 -16.63
N PRO A 121 1.90 11.19 -17.06
CA PRO A 121 1.36 10.86 -18.39
C PRO A 121 2.30 11.25 -19.54
N ASP A 122 2.92 12.44 -19.45
CA ASP A 122 3.85 12.95 -20.46
C ASP A 122 5.31 12.77 -20.01
N PHE A 123 5.63 11.58 -19.51
CA PHE A 123 6.96 11.28 -18.99
C PHE A 123 8.05 11.44 -20.06
N ASP A 124 9.02 12.32 -19.77
CA ASP A 124 10.21 12.56 -20.58
C ASP A 124 11.47 12.18 -19.79
N PRO A 125 12.23 11.15 -20.19
CA PRO A 125 13.42 10.68 -19.43
C PRO A 125 14.56 11.73 -19.37
N ASN A 126 14.47 12.84 -20.13
CA ASN A 126 15.43 13.93 -20.09
C ASN A 126 15.08 15.01 -19.06
N LYS A 127 13.92 14.93 -18.42
CA LYS A 127 13.48 15.84 -17.35
C LYS A 127 13.71 15.21 -15.98
N LYS A 128 13.77 16.04 -14.94
CA LYS A 128 13.83 15.59 -13.55
C LYS A 128 12.49 15.72 -12.85
N TYR A 129 12.10 14.67 -12.14
CA TYR A 129 10.83 14.59 -11.45
C TYR A 129 11.00 14.39 -9.95
N PRO A 130 10.20 15.06 -9.10
CA PRO A 130 10.07 14.70 -7.70
C PRO A 130 9.49 13.29 -7.60
N THR A 131 9.94 12.52 -6.60
CA THR A 131 9.58 11.11 -6.50
C THR A 131 9.02 10.78 -5.12
N LEU A 132 7.91 10.06 -5.09
CA LEU A 132 7.22 9.62 -3.88
C LEU A 132 7.44 8.12 -3.65
N LEU A 133 7.93 7.77 -2.47
CA LEU A 133 7.87 6.42 -1.96
C LEU A 133 6.50 6.18 -1.35
N TYR A 134 5.75 5.22 -1.88
CA TYR A 134 4.50 4.78 -1.28
C TYR A 134 4.74 3.64 -0.28
N CYS A 135 4.35 3.85 0.96
CA CYS A 135 4.42 2.86 2.02
C CYS A 135 3.04 2.21 2.21
N GLN A 136 2.94 0.93 1.83
CA GLN A 136 1.69 0.17 1.91
C GLN A 136 1.33 -0.15 3.36
N GLY A 137 0.02 -0.05 3.66
CA GLY A 137 -0.58 -0.48 4.92
C GLY A 137 -0.69 -2.00 5.07
N GLY A 138 -1.48 -2.44 6.00
CA GLY A 138 -1.71 -3.85 6.33
C GLY A 138 -1.23 -4.19 7.74
N PRO A 139 -0.03 -4.74 7.94
CA PRO A 139 1.20 -4.75 7.14
C PRO A 139 1.25 -5.80 6.01
N GLN A 140 0.31 -6.72 5.93
CA GLN A 140 0.30 -7.85 5.00
C GLN A 140 -0.79 -7.67 3.93
N SER A 141 -0.72 -6.56 3.18
CA SER A 141 -1.63 -6.23 2.08
C SER A 141 -0.83 -5.87 0.83
N ILE A 142 -1.01 -6.61 -0.26
CA ILE A 142 -0.25 -6.45 -1.50
C ILE A 142 -0.38 -5.04 -2.10
N VAL A 143 0.69 -4.54 -2.70
CA VAL A 143 0.60 -3.46 -3.69
C VAL A 143 0.35 -4.11 -5.04
N SER A 144 -0.92 -4.25 -5.36
CA SER A 144 -1.41 -4.84 -6.61
C SER A 144 -1.78 -3.76 -7.63
N GLN A 145 -2.59 -4.10 -8.60
CA GLN A 145 -3.17 -3.17 -9.57
C GLN A 145 -4.46 -2.50 -9.07
N PHE A 146 -4.63 -2.37 -7.74
CA PHE A 146 -5.83 -1.78 -7.14
C PHE A 146 -6.08 -0.35 -7.61
N TYR A 147 -7.36 0.01 -7.81
CA TYR A 147 -7.80 1.37 -8.03
C TYR A 147 -8.37 1.95 -6.74
N SER A 148 -7.82 3.05 -6.26
CA SER A 148 -8.28 3.72 -5.04
C SER A 148 -8.58 5.19 -5.29
N PHE A 149 -9.69 5.70 -4.77
CA PHE A 149 -10.02 7.14 -4.84
C PHE A 149 -9.18 7.97 -3.87
N ARG A 150 -8.71 7.41 -2.78
CA ARG A 150 -7.83 8.07 -1.81
C ARG A 150 -6.37 7.95 -2.23
N TRP A 151 -5.85 6.73 -2.31
CA TRP A 151 -4.47 6.42 -2.71
C TRP A 151 -4.41 6.16 -4.22
N ASN A 152 -4.77 7.18 -5.00
CA ASN A 152 -4.81 7.12 -6.46
C ASN A 152 -3.43 7.45 -7.03
N PHE A 153 -2.69 6.44 -7.48
CA PHE A 153 -1.36 6.62 -8.04
C PHE A 153 -1.37 7.40 -9.37
N GLN A 154 -2.41 7.21 -10.19
CA GLN A 154 -2.58 7.97 -11.43
C GLN A 154 -2.72 9.47 -11.13
N LEU A 155 -3.53 9.81 -10.13
CA LEU A 155 -3.70 11.22 -9.72
C LEU A 155 -2.39 11.80 -9.19
N MET A 156 -1.62 11.05 -8.39
CA MET A 156 -0.30 11.47 -7.92
C MET A 156 0.67 11.70 -9.09
N ALA A 157 0.73 10.75 -10.02
CA ALA A 157 1.62 10.86 -11.17
C ALA A 157 1.20 11.98 -12.15
N SER A 158 -0.10 12.23 -12.33
CA SER A 158 -0.61 13.32 -13.15
C SER A 158 -0.25 14.71 -12.61
N GLN A 159 0.07 14.82 -11.32
CA GLN A 159 0.62 16.05 -10.72
C GLN A 159 2.13 16.21 -10.91
N GLY A 160 2.76 15.32 -11.68
CA GLY A 160 4.18 15.41 -12.03
C GLY A 160 5.11 14.64 -11.09
N TYR A 161 4.59 13.76 -10.23
CA TYR A 161 5.42 12.91 -9.37
C TYR A 161 5.65 11.53 -10.01
N ILE A 162 6.85 10.99 -9.89
CA ILE A 162 7.07 9.55 -10.04
C ILE A 162 6.67 8.90 -8.71
N VAL A 163 5.90 7.80 -8.76
CA VAL A 163 5.53 7.03 -7.57
C VAL A 163 6.20 5.67 -7.64
N ILE A 164 6.99 5.32 -6.62
CA ILE A 164 7.51 3.97 -6.43
C ILE A 164 6.76 3.29 -5.28
N ALA A 165 6.16 2.13 -5.58
CA ALA A 165 5.31 1.39 -4.67
C ALA A 165 5.84 -0.06 -4.51
N PRO A 166 6.78 -0.30 -3.57
CA PRO A 166 7.44 -1.59 -3.42
C PRO A 166 6.58 -2.61 -2.68
N ASN A 167 6.64 -3.85 -3.14
CA ASN A 167 6.13 -5.01 -2.44
C ASN A 167 7.18 -5.55 -1.45
N ARG A 168 7.45 -4.75 -0.39
CA ARG A 168 8.42 -5.06 0.65
C ARG A 168 8.05 -6.33 1.43
N ARG A 169 8.95 -6.84 2.25
CA ARG A 169 8.64 -7.95 3.14
C ARG A 169 7.36 -7.77 3.96
N GLY A 170 6.61 -8.85 4.10
CA GLY A 170 5.30 -8.87 4.71
C GLY A 170 4.15 -8.82 3.71
N LEU A 171 4.35 -8.40 2.46
CA LEU A 171 3.28 -8.36 1.47
C LEU A 171 3.09 -9.75 0.83
N PRO A 172 1.81 -10.22 0.65
CA PRO A 172 1.51 -11.50 0.05
C PRO A 172 1.79 -11.52 -1.46
N GLY A 173 1.75 -12.72 -2.07
CA GLY A 173 1.97 -12.91 -3.51
C GLY A 173 3.41 -13.22 -3.91
N PHE A 174 4.34 -13.24 -2.95
CA PHE A 174 5.78 -13.52 -3.16
C PHE A 174 6.29 -14.69 -2.32
N GLY A 175 5.38 -15.55 -1.89
CA GLY A 175 5.66 -16.71 -1.06
C GLY A 175 5.36 -16.48 0.43
N VAL A 176 5.09 -17.60 1.14
CA VAL A 176 4.70 -17.58 2.56
C VAL A 176 5.82 -17.01 3.44
N GLU A 177 7.07 -17.38 3.15
CA GLU A 177 8.24 -16.88 3.89
C GLU A 177 8.36 -15.35 3.79
N TRP A 178 8.22 -14.79 2.58
CA TRP A 178 8.26 -13.33 2.36
C TRP A 178 7.17 -12.61 3.15
N ASN A 179 5.97 -13.19 3.16
CA ASN A 179 4.82 -12.63 3.88
C ASN A 179 5.01 -12.69 5.41
N ALA A 180 5.49 -13.81 5.94
CA ALA A 180 5.62 -14.02 7.38
C ALA A 180 6.76 -13.20 8.03
N GLN A 181 7.78 -12.77 7.27
CA GLN A 181 8.97 -12.10 7.81
C GLN A 181 8.73 -10.73 8.44
N ILE A 182 7.53 -10.17 8.37
CA ILE A 182 7.21 -8.88 8.99
C ILE A 182 6.78 -8.99 10.43
N SER A 183 6.12 -10.10 10.83
CA SER A 183 5.62 -10.27 12.18
C SER A 183 6.79 -10.30 13.17
N GLY A 184 6.75 -9.42 14.17
CA GLY A 184 7.84 -9.20 15.12
C GLY A 184 9.06 -8.44 14.57
N ASP A 185 9.00 -7.92 13.31
CA ASP A 185 10.11 -7.17 12.69
C ASP A 185 9.67 -5.89 11.98
N TRP A 186 8.63 -5.23 12.47
CA TRP A 186 8.02 -4.06 11.82
C TRP A 186 9.00 -2.95 11.44
N GLY A 187 9.95 -2.63 12.31
CA GLY A 187 10.97 -1.60 12.10
C GLY A 187 12.30 -2.14 11.54
N GLY A 188 12.38 -3.44 11.23
CA GLY A 188 13.59 -4.11 10.77
C GLY A 188 13.75 -4.13 9.25
N GLN A 189 13.74 -5.33 8.67
CA GLN A 189 13.96 -5.49 7.23
C GLN A 189 12.92 -4.77 6.35
N PRO A 190 11.60 -4.71 6.69
CA PRO A 190 10.63 -3.95 5.89
C PRO A 190 11.00 -2.46 5.72
N MET A 191 11.62 -1.83 6.72
CA MET A 191 12.08 -0.44 6.62
C MET A 191 13.31 -0.34 5.72
N ARG A 192 14.23 -1.30 5.78
CA ARG A 192 15.39 -1.37 4.87
C ARG A 192 14.94 -1.62 3.43
N ASP A 193 13.89 -2.39 3.22
CA ASP A 193 13.31 -2.63 1.90
C ASP A 193 12.75 -1.31 1.30
N TYR A 194 12.04 -0.49 2.09
CA TYR A 194 11.60 0.83 1.65
C TYR A 194 12.76 1.76 1.29
N LEU A 195 13.82 1.78 2.11
CA LEU A 195 15.02 2.57 1.80
C LEU A 195 15.74 2.04 0.56
N SER A 196 15.80 0.72 0.37
CA SER A 196 16.35 0.12 -0.86
C SER A 196 15.56 0.55 -2.10
N ALA A 197 14.23 0.64 -2.00
CA ALA A 197 13.39 1.05 -3.11
C ALA A 197 13.65 2.50 -3.55
N ILE A 198 13.68 3.43 -2.60
CA ILE A 198 13.91 4.83 -2.94
C ILE A 198 15.37 5.07 -3.38
N ASP A 199 16.34 4.41 -2.75
CA ASP A 199 17.75 4.51 -3.14
C ASP A 199 18.01 3.92 -4.54
N ASP A 200 17.25 2.89 -4.93
CA ASP A 200 17.39 2.27 -6.24
C ASP A 200 16.82 3.15 -7.36
N ILE A 201 15.57 3.67 -7.20
CA ILE A 201 14.96 4.57 -8.21
C ILE A 201 15.72 5.90 -8.30
N ALA A 202 16.32 6.37 -7.20
CA ALA A 202 17.10 7.60 -7.17
C ALA A 202 18.39 7.53 -8.01
N LYS A 203 18.79 6.36 -8.49
CA LYS A 203 19.93 6.23 -9.44
C LYS A 203 19.58 6.69 -10.85
N GLU A 204 18.29 6.72 -11.16
CA GLU A 204 17.81 7.10 -12.49
C GLU A 204 18.05 8.60 -12.76
N PRO A 205 18.49 8.96 -13.98
CA PRO A 205 18.82 10.35 -14.32
C PRO A 205 17.63 11.29 -14.28
N TYR A 206 16.42 10.77 -14.46
CA TYR A 206 15.16 11.50 -14.42
C TYR A 206 14.60 11.70 -13.00
N VAL A 207 15.21 11.15 -11.97
CA VAL A 207 14.80 11.38 -10.58
C VAL A 207 15.53 12.58 -9.99
N ASP A 208 14.77 13.52 -9.43
CA ASP A 208 15.33 14.61 -8.66
C ASP A 208 15.59 14.17 -7.22
N LYS A 209 16.85 13.90 -6.91
CA LYS A 209 17.29 13.42 -5.59
C LYS A 209 17.05 14.42 -4.46
N ASP A 210 16.93 15.70 -4.80
CA ASP A 210 16.65 16.77 -3.84
C ASP A 210 15.15 16.96 -3.57
N ARG A 211 14.29 16.23 -4.28
CA ARG A 211 12.83 16.27 -4.15
C ARG A 211 12.24 14.87 -3.97
N LEU A 212 12.65 14.16 -2.92
CA LEU A 212 12.11 12.87 -2.54
C LEU A 212 11.14 13.02 -1.37
N GLY A 213 9.95 12.43 -1.47
CA GLY A 213 8.95 12.36 -0.41
C GLY A 213 8.55 10.92 -0.10
N ALA A 214 7.96 10.69 1.07
CA ALA A 214 7.36 9.40 1.39
C ALA A 214 5.97 9.58 2.00
N VAL A 215 5.04 8.71 1.58
CA VAL A 215 3.61 8.79 1.93
C VAL A 215 3.06 7.41 2.28
N GLY A 216 2.14 7.33 3.24
CA GLY A 216 1.54 6.05 3.60
C GLY A 216 0.45 6.15 4.64
N ALA A 217 -0.35 5.07 4.78
CA ALA A 217 -1.44 4.98 5.75
C ALA A 217 -1.36 3.70 6.59
N SER A 218 -1.92 3.74 7.80
CA SER A 218 -1.98 2.59 8.71
C SER A 218 -0.57 2.11 9.07
N TYR A 219 -0.24 0.84 8.81
CA TYR A 219 1.17 0.41 8.88
C TYR A 219 2.07 1.26 7.96
N GLY A 220 1.56 1.74 6.81
CA GLY A 220 2.30 2.70 5.97
C GLY A 220 2.53 4.03 6.69
N GLY A 221 1.57 4.53 7.45
CA GLY A 221 1.71 5.70 8.32
C GLY A 221 2.70 5.47 9.47
N TYR A 222 2.69 4.29 10.09
CA TYR A 222 3.74 3.83 10.99
C TYR A 222 5.11 3.89 10.32
N SER A 223 5.20 3.37 9.09
CA SER A 223 6.43 3.38 8.31
C SER A 223 6.95 4.80 8.09
N ILE A 224 6.06 5.76 7.80
CA ILE A 224 6.42 7.18 7.66
C ILE A 224 7.00 7.72 8.97
N TYR A 225 6.33 7.49 10.11
CA TYR A 225 6.84 7.95 11.40
C TYR A 225 8.19 7.31 11.76
N TYR A 226 8.37 6.04 11.46
CA TYR A 226 9.63 5.35 11.71
C TYR A 226 10.74 5.82 10.77
N LEU A 227 10.46 5.93 9.47
CA LEU A 227 11.38 6.45 8.46
C LEU A 227 11.81 7.88 8.79
N ALA A 228 10.93 8.74 9.31
CA ALA A 228 11.29 10.10 9.74
C ALA A 228 12.43 10.13 10.76
N GLY A 229 12.62 9.05 11.53
CA GLY A 229 13.71 8.91 12.48
C GLY A 229 14.97 8.21 11.97
N ILE A 230 14.94 7.63 10.76
CA ILE A 230 16.06 6.80 10.26
C ILE A 230 16.48 7.10 8.81
N HIS A 231 15.81 8.01 8.10
CA HIS A 231 16.00 8.22 6.64
C HIS A 231 17.32 8.88 6.23
N GLN A 232 18.08 9.41 7.18
CA GLN A 232 19.40 10.02 6.92
C GLN A 232 19.37 11.09 5.80
N LYS A 233 18.44 12.04 5.92
CA LYS A 233 18.25 13.17 4.97
C LYS A 233 17.79 12.81 3.55
N ARG A 234 17.33 11.56 3.30
CA ARG A 234 16.82 11.15 1.97
C ARG A 234 15.58 11.93 1.56
N PHE A 235 14.64 12.11 2.49
CA PHE A 235 13.33 12.71 2.20
C PHE A 235 13.28 14.18 2.62
N LYS A 236 12.54 14.98 1.85
CA LYS A 236 12.25 16.39 2.11
C LYS A 236 10.86 16.60 2.70
N THR A 237 9.99 15.63 2.60
CA THR A 237 8.63 15.68 3.14
C THR A 237 8.07 14.29 3.46
N PHE A 238 7.14 14.27 4.42
CA PHE A 238 6.38 13.09 4.80
C PHE A 238 4.88 13.39 4.84
N ILE A 239 4.07 12.37 4.49
CA ILE A 239 2.62 12.38 4.74
C ILE A 239 2.25 11.05 5.40
N ALA A 240 1.77 11.11 6.65
CA ALA A 240 1.32 9.97 7.44
C ALA A 240 -0.19 10.06 7.68
N HIS A 241 -0.94 9.07 7.21
CA HIS A 241 -2.37 8.96 7.47
C HIS A 241 -2.64 7.79 8.41
N CYS A 242 -3.39 8.03 9.50
CA CYS A 242 -3.77 7.03 10.51
C CYS A 242 -2.63 6.06 10.88
N GLY A 243 -1.43 6.60 11.06
CA GLY A 243 -0.24 5.81 11.38
C GLY A 243 -0.09 5.51 12.85
N VAL A 244 0.48 4.34 13.19
CA VAL A 244 0.84 4.00 14.56
C VAL A 244 2.14 4.73 14.93
N PHE A 245 2.08 5.59 15.95
CA PHE A 245 3.21 6.37 16.42
C PHE A 245 3.81 5.82 17.73
N ASN A 246 2.95 5.37 18.64
CA ASN A 246 3.33 4.85 19.94
C ASN A 246 2.73 3.47 20.18
N LEU A 247 3.53 2.43 20.04
CA LEU A 247 3.08 1.04 20.16
C LEU A 247 2.50 0.72 21.54
N GLU A 248 3.02 1.35 22.63
CA GLU A 248 2.51 1.14 23.99
C GLU A 248 1.09 1.70 24.14
N SER A 249 0.87 2.95 23.69
CA SER A 249 -0.47 3.58 23.68
C SER A 249 -1.44 2.82 22.76
N MET A 250 -1.00 2.45 21.56
CA MET A 250 -1.79 1.67 20.60
C MET A 250 -2.28 0.36 21.21
N TYR A 251 -1.45 -0.36 21.94
CA TYR A 251 -1.81 -1.63 22.58
C TYR A 251 -2.99 -1.48 23.56
N GLY A 252 -3.08 -0.35 24.26
CA GLY A 252 -4.12 -0.10 25.25
C GLY A 252 -5.43 0.47 24.68
N THR A 253 -5.47 0.89 23.42
CA THR A 253 -6.59 1.68 22.86
C THR A 253 -7.20 1.11 21.58
N THR A 254 -6.51 0.22 20.87
CA THR A 254 -7.00 -0.37 19.61
C THR A 254 -8.14 -1.36 19.82
N GLU A 255 -9.06 -1.43 18.86
CA GLU A 255 -10.05 -2.51 18.76
C GLU A 255 -9.46 -3.87 18.33
N GLU A 256 -8.23 -3.87 17.76
CA GLU A 256 -7.58 -5.05 17.17
C GLU A 256 -6.46 -5.62 18.06
N LEU A 257 -6.73 -5.87 19.34
CA LEU A 257 -5.73 -6.35 20.28
C LEU A 257 -5.12 -7.71 19.87
N PHE A 258 -5.93 -8.59 19.27
CA PHE A 258 -5.45 -9.87 18.74
C PHE A 258 -4.38 -9.66 17.66
N PHE A 259 -4.60 -8.72 16.76
CA PHE A 259 -3.63 -8.35 15.73
C PHE A 259 -2.31 -7.89 16.34
N ASN A 260 -2.36 -6.99 17.33
CA ASN A 260 -1.16 -6.52 18.02
C ASN A 260 -0.40 -7.67 18.70
N ASN A 261 -1.09 -8.60 19.37
CA ASN A 261 -0.44 -9.75 19.98
C ASN A 261 0.31 -10.61 18.94
N ASN A 262 -0.25 -10.77 17.75
CA ASN A 262 0.38 -11.53 16.67
C ASN A 262 1.55 -10.76 16.03
N GLU A 263 1.33 -9.49 15.66
CA GLU A 263 2.29 -8.72 14.85
C GLU A 263 3.42 -8.11 15.68
N ILE A 264 3.13 -7.64 16.90
CA ILE A 264 4.09 -7.03 17.81
C ILE A 264 4.76 -8.07 18.70
N GLY A 265 4.08 -9.20 18.89
CA GLY A 265 4.57 -10.36 19.64
C GLY A 265 4.04 -10.45 21.07
N GLY A 266 3.15 -9.55 21.53
CA GLY A 266 2.54 -9.59 22.86
C GLY A 266 2.44 -8.21 23.51
N ALA A 267 2.14 -8.18 24.82
CA ALA A 267 1.96 -6.96 25.59
C ALA A 267 3.31 -6.30 25.97
N TYR A 268 3.31 -4.96 26.10
CA TYR A 268 4.53 -4.21 26.43
C TYR A 268 5.08 -4.50 27.84
N TRP A 269 4.24 -5.00 28.75
CA TRP A 269 4.65 -5.40 30.11
C TRP A 269 5.18 -6.85 30.21
N GLU A 270 5.19 -7.61 29.13
CA GLU A 270 5.74 -8.97 29.09
C GLU A 270 7.29 -8.91 29.02
N GLU A 271 7.95 -8.57 30.11
CA GLU A 271 9.39 -8.32 30.15
C GLU A 271 10.27 -9.48 29.65
N ARG A 272 9.78 -10.71 29.79
CA ARG A 272 10.49 -11.94 29.35
C ARG A 272 10.22 -12.30 27.90
N ASN A 273 9.29 -11.63 27.24
CA ASN A 273 8.96 -11.85 25.83
C ASN A 273 9.90 -11.02 24.93
N ALA A 274 10.96 -11.64 24.44
CA ALA A 274 12.00 -10.97 23.66
C ALA A 274 11.47 -10.29 22.38
N VAL A 275 10.47 -10.89 21.72
CA VAL A 275 9.86 -10.32 20.49
C VAL A 275 9.08 -9.05 20.81
N ALA A 276 8.20 -9.10 21.80
CA ALA A 276 7.45 -7.94 22.26
C ALA A 276 8.41 -6.81 22.72
N GLN A 277 9.39 -7.12 23.56
CA GLN A 277 10.34 -6.14 24.06
C GLN A 277 11.16 -5.48 22.94
N LYS A 278 11.58 -6.24 21.93
CA LYS A 278 12.24 -5.69 20.74
C LYS A 278 11.34 -4.70 20.02
N SER A 279 10.08 -5.08 19.77
CA SER A 279 9.10 -4.24 19.10
C SER A 279 8.88 -2.90 19.83
N TYR A 280 8.63 -2.93 21.14
CA TYR A 280 8.38 -1.72 21.92
C TYR A 280 9.62 -0.85 22.13
N LYS A 281 10.81 -1.42 22.22
CA LYS A 281 12.05 -0.68 22.47
C LYS A 281 12.72 -0.17 21.20
N GLU A 282 12.78 -1.00 20.15
CA GLU A 282 13.55 -0.70 18.94
C GLU A 282 12.67 -0.21 17.78
N PHE A 283 11.46 -0.77 17.62
CA PHE A 283 10.58 -0.52 16.49
C PHE A 283 9.46 0.49 16.77
N ASN A 284 9.41 1.05 17.97
CA ASN A 284 8.43 2.05 18.34
C ASN A 284 8.84 3.45 17.82
N PRO A 285 8.06 4.08 16.90
CA PRO A 285 8.42 5.36 16.28
C PRO A 285 8.68 6.49 17.28
N ILE A 286 7.92 6.56 18.38
CA ILE A 286 8.12 7.58 19.43
C ILE A 286 9.55 7.56 20.00
N LYS A 287 10.22 6.41 20.03
CA LYS A 287 11.61 6.29 20.48
C LYS A 287 12.62 6.87 19.49
N LYS A 288 12.18 7.22 18.27
CA LYS A 288 13.02 7.79 17.19
C LYS A 288 12.81 9.29 17.00
N ILE A 289 11.91 9.92 17.76
CA ILE A 289 11.52 11.32 17.60
C ILE A 289 12.70 12.30 17.66
N ASN A 290 13.75 11.98 18.42
CA ASN A 290 14.93 12.83 18.53
C ASN A 290 15.62 13.07 17.17
N ASN A 291 15.48 12.17 16.22
CA ASN A 291 16.09 12.25 14.90
C ASN A 291 15.16 12.90 13.85
N TRP A 292 13.91 13.23 14.20
CA TRP A 292 13.00 13.88 13.28
C TRP A 292 13.46 15.31 12.98
N ASP A 293 13.47 15.69 11.71
CA ASP A 293 13.91 17.00 11.22
C ASP A 293 13.25 17.44 9.91
N THR A 294 12.32 16.62 9.39
CA THR A 294 11.72 16.78 8.08
C THR A 294 10.24 17.14 8.19
N PRO A 295 9.71 18.08 7.37
CA PRO A 295 8.31 18.46 7.36
C PRO A 295 7.37 17.25 7.24
N ILE A 296 6.26 17.26 8.02
CA ILE A 296 5.29 16.15 8.04
C ILE A 296 3.84 16.63 8.09
N LEU A 297 3.03 16.12 7.17
CA LEU A 297 1.57 16.19 7.22
C LEU A 297 1.04 14.94 7.91
N ILE A 298 0.21 15.12 8.92
CA ILE A 298 -0.47 14.07 9.67
C ILE A 298 -1.96 14.14 9.37
N ILE A 299 -2.57 13.02 9.01
CA ILE A 299 -4.01 12.94 8.72
C ILE A 299 -4.62 11.86 9.60
N HIS A 300 -5.75 12.15 10.27
CA HIS A 300 -6.41 11.18 11.15
C HIS A 300 -7.92 11.35 11.18
N GLY A 301 -8.65 10.24 11.31
CA GLY A 301 -10.10 10.20 11.52
C GLY A 301 -10.44 10.02 13.00
N GLY A 302 -11.42 10.80 13.52
CA GLY A 302 -11.82 10.76 14.93
C GLY A 302 -12.62 9.52 15.33
N LYS A 303 -13.10 8.73 14.35
CA LYS A 303 -13.76 7.43 14.57
C LYS A 303 -12.88 6.26 14.15
N ASP A 304 -11.58 6.45 14.14
CA ASP A 304 -10.62 5.40 13.89
C ASP A 304 -10.35 4.63 15.19
N TYR A 305 -11.00 3.48 15.36
CA TYR A 305 -10.83 2.60 16.51
C TYR A 305 -9.74 1.53 16.27
N ARG A 306 -9.28 1.40 15.02
CA ARG A 306 -8.19 0.49 14.63
C ARG A 306 -6.83 1.05 14.98
N VAL A 307 -6.55 2.27 14.52
CA VAL A 307 -5.41 3.10 14.92
C VAL A 307 -6.00 4.35 15.56
N PRO A 308 -6.22 4.36 16.89
CA PRO A 308 -6.94 5.44 17.56
C PRO A 308 -6.30 6.81 17.39
N GLU A 309 -7.13 7.85 17.43
CA GLU A 309 -6.76 9.23 17.06
C GLU A 309 -5.60 9.82 17.85
N GLU A 310 -5.39 9.36 19.10
CA GLU A 310 -4.27 9.82 19.91
C GLU A 310 -2.90 9.50 19.29
N GLN A 311 -2.81 8.53 18.37
CA GLN A 311 -1.58 8.26 17.62
C GLN A 311 -1.20 9.45 16.74
N GLY A 312 -2.17 10.04 16.05
CA GLY A 312 -1.98 11.27 15.29
C GLY A 312 -1.68 12.47 16.16
N PHE A 313 -2.40 12.63 17.27
CA PHE A 313 -2.19 13.74 18.20
C PHE A 313 -0.80 13.69 18.86
N GLN A 314 -0.35 12.52 19.30
CA GLN A 314 0.99 12.35 19.89
C GLN A 314 2.08 12.69 18.86
N ALA A 315 1.95 12.22 17.61
CA ALA A 315 2.90 12.49 16.53
C ALA A 315 2.96 13.99 16.19
N PHE A 316 1.79 14.63 16.07
CA PHE A 316 1.70 16.07 15.76
C PHE A 316 2.28 16.91 16.89
N THR A 317 1.91 16.64 18.14
CA THR A 317 2.46 17.33 19.32
C THR A 317 3.98 17.22 19.36
N ALA A 318 4.52 16.02 19.15
CA ALA A 318 5.96 15.80 19.13
C ALA A 318 6.66 16.60 18.04
N ALA A 319 6.12 16.64 16.82
CA ALA A 319 6.66 17.43 15.71
C ALA A 319 6.65 18.93 16.01
N GLN A 320 5.53 19.45 16.56
CA GLN A 320 5.39 20.86 16.94
C GLN A 320 6.40 21.28 18.04
N LEU A 321 6.52 20.47 19.10
CA LEU A 321 7.46 20.75 20.18
C LEU A 321 8.92 20.73 19.73
N LYS A 322 9.24 19.97 18.68
CA LYS A 322 10.56 19.97 18.03
C LYS A 322 10.78 21.12 17.04
N GLY A 323 9.78 21.97 16.83
CA GLY A 323 9.86 23.06 15.82
C GLY A 323 9.87 22.55 14.38
N ILE A 324 9.41 21.33 14.13
CA ILE A 324 9.30 20.76 12.78
C ILE A 324 8.04 21.30 12.12
N ARG A 325 8.16 21.80 10.86
CA ARG A 325 7.01 22.19 10.07
C ARG A 325 6.06 21.02 9.98
N SER A 326 4.83 21.15 10.52
CA SER A 326 3.83 20.09 10.52
C SER A 326 2.42 20.65 10.45
N GLU A 327 1.54 19.91 9.78
CA GLU A 327 0.10 20.16 9.73
C GLU A 327 -0.64 18.92 10.21
N LEU A 328 -1.81 19.10 10.87
CA LEU A 328 -2.73 18.05 11.23
C LEU A 328 -4.06 18.27 10.49
N LEU A 329 -4.41 17.35 9.59
CA LEU A 329 -5.74 17.28 8.99
C LEU A 329 -6.58 16.25 9.75
N TYR A 330 -7.52 16.75 10.55
CA TYR A 330 -8.37 15.92 11.39
C TYR A 330 -9.81 15.90 10.88
N PHE A 331 -10.36 14.69 10.75
CA PHE A 331 -11.74 14.44 10.32
C PHE A 331 -12.55 13.84 11.47
N PRO A 332 -13.35 14.64 12.23
CA PRO A 332 -14.04 14.14 13.42
C PRO A 332 -15.00 12.98 13.15
N ASP A 333 -15.58 12.92 11.97
CA ASP A 333 -16.63 11.95 11.60
C ASP A 333 -16.14 10.83 10.67
N GLU A 334 -14.87 10.80 10.33
CA GLU A 334 -14.27 9.73 9.52
C GLU A 334 -13.62 8.66 10.38
N ASN A 335 -13.55 7.46 9.80
CA ASN A 335 -12.88 6.31 10.36
C ASN A 335 -11.47 6.14 9.76
N HIS A 336 -10.95 4.91 9.77
CA HIS A 336 -9.63 4.57 9.23
C HIS A 336 -9.46 4.90 7.72
N TRP A 337 -10.53 5.06 6.94
CA TRP A 337 -10.46 5.16 5.48
C TRP A 337 -10.84 6.50 4.84
N VAL A 338 -11.48 7.43 5.52
CA VAL A 338 -12.04 8.66 4.92
C VAL A 338 -12.97 8.33 3.74
N LEU A 339 -14.24 8.08 4.04
CA LEU A 339 -15.21 7.53 3.08
C LEU A 339 -16.19 8.56 2.52
N GLN A 340 -16.39 9.70 3.20
CA GLN A 340 -17.30 10.73 2.73
C GLN A 340 -16.69 11.51 1.56
N PRO A 341 -17.38 11.67 0.43
CA PRO A 341 -16.82 12.27 -0.79
C PRO A 341 -16.23 13.66 -0.58
N GLN A 342 -16.90 14.54 0.18
CA GLN A 342 -16.41 15.88 0.47
C GLN A 342 -15.11 15.86 1.27
N ASN A 343 -14.98 14.93 2.22
CA ASN A 343 -13.76 14.75 3.01
C ASN A 343 -12.62 14.16 2.14
N GLY A 344 -12.96 13.26 1.21
CA GLY A 344 -12.02 12.77 0.21
C GLY A 344 -11.45 13.87 -0.69
N LEU A 345 -12.30 14.83 -1.12
CA LEU A 345 -11.84 16.00 -1.89
C LEU A 345 -10.92 16.91 -1.04
N LEU A 346 -11.26 17.15 0.22
CA LEU A 346 -10.42 17.92 1.14
C LEU A 346 -9.09 17.22 1.38
N TRP A 347 -9.11 15.89 1.57
CA TRP A 347 -7.93 15.05 1.71
C TRP A 347 -6.99 15.23 0.51
N GLN A 348 -7.49 15.09 -0.73
CA GLN A 348 -6.70 15.24 -1.95
C GLN A 348 -6.10 16.66 -2.08
N ARG A 349 -6.90 17.71 -1.84
CA ARG A 349 -6.45 19.10 -1.90
C ARG A 349 -5.34 19.37 -0.88
N THR A 350 -5.49 18.92 0.35
CA THR A 350 -4.49 19.11 1.41
C THR A 350 -3.22 18.31 1.10
N PHE A 351 -3.35 17.08 0.64
CA PHE A 351 -2.24 16.22 0.24
C PHE A 351 -1.36 16.88 -0.84
N PHE A 352 -1.96 17.35 -1.93
CA PHE A 352 -1.19 17.97 -3.03
C PHE A 352 -0.72 19.37 -2.69
N LYS A 353 -1.47 20.16 -1.92
CA LYS A 353 -0.98 21.44 -1.39
C LYS A 353 0.28 21.22 -0.57
N TRP A 354 0.27 20.27 0.37
CA TRP A 354 1.44 19.94 1.19
C TRP A 354 2.65 19.56 0.35
N LEU A 355 2.50 18.65 -0.60
CA LEU A 355 3.59 18.23 -1.49
C LEU A 355 4.15 19.43 -2.29
N LYS A 356 3.30 20.27 -2.86
CA LYS A 356 3.73 21.45 -3.62
C LYS A 356 4.53 22.45 -2.78
N GLU A 357 4.24 22.54 -1.48
CA GLU A 357 4.90 23.48 -0.57
C GLU A 357 6.19 22.94 0.04
N THR A 358 6.41 21.63 -0.02
CA THR A 358 7.51 20.96 0.69
C THR A 358 8.44 20.14 -0.22
N LEU A 359 8.06 19.87 -1.48
CA LEU A 359 8.85 19.28 -2.54
C LEU A 359 9.06 20.23 -3.70
#